data_313d12fc2de3ed53cfb9c438b7860482
#
_entry.id   313d12fc2de3ed53cfb9c438b7860482
#
_cell.length_a   1.000
_cell.length_b   1.000
_cell.length_c   1.000
_cell.angle_alpha   90.00
_cell.angle_beta   90.00
_cell.angle_gamma   90.00
#
_symmetry.space_group_name_H-M   'P 1'
#
loop_
_entity.id
_entity.type
_entity.pdbx_description
1 polymer ?
#
loop_
_entity_poly.entity_id
_entity_poly.type
_entity_poly.pdbx_seq_one_letter_code
_entity_poly.pdbx_strand_id
1 'polypeptide(L)'
;MLFRSYNNFLTDVLNDLQECVNIAHKAGISDDRIILDPGVGFGKDLEMNLQIMNNLELLKLLGYPVLLGTSRKSMIGLTLDLPADDRVEGTVATSVIGVMKGCSIIRVHDVKENKRAVKMTEAILKH
;
A
#
# COMPACT_ATOMS: atom_id res chain seq x y z
N MET A 1 -16.73 20.01 -6.44
CA MET A 1 -15.81 18.90 -6.58
C MET A 1 -16.37 17.87 -7.55
N LEU A 2 -15.59 17.54 -8.54
CA LEU A 2 -16.02 16.51 -9.48
C LEU A 2 -15.97 15.15 -8.81
N PHE A 3 -17.05 14.41 -8.93
CA PHE A 3 -17.08 13.00 -8.54
C PHE A 3 -16.14 12.23 -9.44
N ARG A 4 -15.10 11.65 -8.85
CA ARG A 4 -14.28 10.70 -9.58
C ARG A 4 -14.94 9.34 -9.52
N SER A 5 -15.09 8.68 -10.66
CA SER A 5 -15.45 7.29 -10.67
C SER A 5 -14.33 6.47 -10.03
N TYR A 6 -14.63 5.29 -9.57
CA TYR A 6 -13.67 4.34 -9.02
C TYR A 6 -12.44 4.17 -9.95
N ASN A 7 -12.70 3.95 -11.24
CA ASN A 7 -11.62 3.73 -12.22
C ASN A 7 -10.76 4.97 -12.42
N ASN A 8 -11.36 6.17 -12.38
CA ASN A 8 -10.62 7.42 -12.54
C ASN A 8 -9.65 7.67 -11.39
N PHE A 9 -10.06 7.36 -10.16
CA PHE A 9 -9.17 7.50 -8.99
C PHE A 9 -7.94 6.60 -9.11
N LEU A 10 -8.12 5.32 -9.41
CA LEU A 10 -7.01 4.38 -9.56
C LEU A 10 -6.09 4.75 -10.72
N THR A 11 -6.65 5.21 -11.84
CA THR A 11 -5.87 5.72 -12.96
C THR A 11 -5.03 6.91 -12.55
N ASP A 12 -5.59 7.84 -11.77
CA ASP A 12 -4.85 8.99 -11.27
C ASP A 12 -3.69 8.57 -10.36
N VAL A 13 -3.91 7.60 -9.48
CA VAL A 13 -2.84 7.08 -8.62
C VAL A 13 -1.70 6.50 -9.47
N LEU A 14 -2.03 5.69 -10.47
CA LEU A 14 -1.02 5.11 -11.36
C LEU A 14 -0.28 6.18 -12.15
N ASN A 15 -0.98 7.20 -12.66
CA ASN A 15 -0.37 8.30 -13.40
C ASN A 15 0.53 9.14 -12.50
N ASP A 16 0.13 9.40 -11.26
CA ASP A 16 0.95 10.14 -10.29
C ASP A 16 2.25 9.39 -9.99
N LEU A 17 2.17 8.08 -9.79
CA LEU A 17 3.36 7.25 -9.55
C LEU A 17 4.26 7.21 -10.77
N GLN A 18 3.70 7.11 -11.99
CA GLN A 18 4.49 7.17 -13.22
C GLN A 18 5.20 8.52 -13.35
N GLU A 19 4.54 9.61 -12.99
CA GLU A 19 5.16 10.93 -12.99
C GLU A 19 6.32 11.01 -11.99
N CYS A 20 6.17 10.40 -10.81
CA CYS A 20 7.27 10.30 -9.84
C CYS A 20 8.46 9.54 -10.42
N VAL A 21 8.21 8.45 -11.14
CA VAL A 21 9.27 7.70 -11.84
C VAL A 21 9.95 8.57 -12.89
N ASN A 22 9.18 9.32 -13.67
CA ASN A 22 9.72 10.23 -14.70
C ASN A 22 10.62 11.30 -14.07
N ILE A 23 10.22 11.86 -12.94
CA ILE A 23 11.02 12.85 -12.18
C ILE A 23 12.33 12.21 -11.72
N ALA A 24 12.27 10.98 -11.19
CA ALA A 24 13.46 10.26 -10.74
C ALA A 24 14.43 10.01 -11.91
N HIS A 25 13.93 9.59 -13.06
CA HIS A 25 14.75 9.36 -14.25
C HIS A 25 15.43 10.65 -14.73
N LYS A 26 14.71 11.77 -14.73
CA LYS A 26 15.28 13.09 -15.10
C LYS A 26 16.40 13.51 -14.15
N ALA A 27 16.32 13.11 -12.89
CA ALA A 27 17.35 13.37 -11.89
C ALA A 27 18.53 12.38 -11.98
N GLY A 28 18.51 11.43 -12.91
CA GLY A 28 19.59 10.46 -13.10
C GLY A 28 19.48 9.23 -12.18
N ILE A 29 18.34 9.00 -11.55
CA ILE A 29 18.12 7.82 -10.70
C ILE A 29 17.79 6.62 -11.58
N SER A 30 18.53 5.53 -11.42
CA SER A 30 18.30 4.30 -12.18
C SER A 30 17.14 3.48 -11.60
N ASP A 31 16.55 2.61 -12.42
CA ASP A 31 15.39 1.80 -12.07
C ASP A 31 15.61 0.93 -10.83
N ASP A 32 16.83 0.41 -10.63
CA ASP A 32 17.16 -0.42 -9.48
C ASP A 32 17.19 0.33 -8.14
N ARG A 33 17.01 1.64 -8.17
CA ARG A 33 16.97 2.50 -6.98
C ARG A 33 15.58 3.10 -6.73
N ILE A 34 14.56 2.59 -7.40
CA ILE A 34 13.18 3.10 -7.29
C ILE A 34 12.31 2.08 -6.59
N ILE A 35 11.61 2.53 -5.55
CA ILE A 35 10.56 1.79 -4.85
C ILE A 35 9.33 2.69 -4.84
N LEU A 36 8.16 2.14 -5.15
CA LEU A 36 6.91 2.88 -5.18
C LEU A 36 6.13 2.73 -3.88
N ASP A 37 5.55 3.83 -3.42
CA ASP A 37 4.68 3.87 -2.25
C ASP A 37 3.37 4.53 -2.67
N PRO A 38 2.22 3.86 -2.57
CA PRO A 38 0.94 4.45 -2.99
C PRO A 38 0.45 5.57 -2.07
N GLY A 39 1.10 5.80 -0.94
CA GLY A 39 0.74 6.89 -0.03
C GLY A 39 -0.60 6.70 0.66
N VAL A 40 -0.89 5.49 1.13
CA VAL A 40 -2.10 5.23 1.91
C VAL A 40 -2.20 6.21 3.07
N GLY A 41 -3.33 6.91 3.18
CA GLY A 41 -3.59 7.90 4.22
C GLY A 41 -3.22 9.33 3.86
N PHE A 42 -2.42 9.57 2.84
CA PHE A 42 -1.97 10.91 2.46
C PHE A 42 -2.95 11.56 1.47
N GLY A 43 -3.70 12.56 1.96
CA GLY A 43 -4.64 13.33 1.12
C GLY A 43 -5.79 12.50 0.55
N LYS A 44 -6.11 11.37 1.16
CA LYS A 44 -7.14 10.44 0.69
C LYS A 44 -8.16 10.17 1.78
N ASP A 45 -9.42 9.98 1.39
CA ASP A 45 -10.47 9.58 2.31
C ASP A 45 -10.44 8.06 2.56
N LEU A 46 -11.32 7.58 3.44
CA LEU A 46 -11.40 6.17 3.78
C LEU A 46 -11.65 5.29 2.56
N GLU A 47 -12.62 5.67 1.73
CA GLU A 47 -12.98 4.87 0.56
C GLU A 47 -11.83 4.78 -0.44
N MET A 48 -11.13 5.89 -0.70
CA MET A 48 -9.95 5.91 -1.56
C MET A 48 -8.86 4.97 -1.04
N ASN A 49 -8.59 4.99 0.26
CA ASN A 49 -7.59 4.12 0.87
C ASN A 49 -7.97 2.64 0.77
N LEU A 50 -9.24 2.31 0.98
CA LEU A 50 -9.73 0.93 0.81
C LEU A 50 -9.64 0.47 -0.64
N GLN A 51 -9.91 1.36 -1.60
CA GLN A 51 -9.76 1.06 -3.03
C GLN A 51 -8.31 0.77 -3.40
N ILE A 52 -7.36 1.54 -2.87
CA ILE A 52 -5.93 1.29 -3.12
C ILE A 52 -5.57 -0.11 -2.59
N MET A 53 -5.97 -0.43 -1.37
CA MET A 53 -5.69 -1.73 -0.77
C MET A 53 -6.26 -2.89 -1.60
N ASN A 54 -7.47 -2.73 -2.11
CA ASN A 54 -8.12 -3.77 -2.91
C ASN A 54 -7.53 -3.91 -4.32
N ASN A 55 -6.67 -2.98 -4.74
CA ASN A 55 -6.12 -2.94 -6.10
C ASN A 55 -4.60 -2.76 -6.13
N LEU A 56 -3.91 -3.14 -5.06
CA LEU A 56 -2.45 -3.00 -4.96
C LEU A 56 -1.71 -3.70 -6.10
N GLU A 57 -2.25 -4.79 -6.62
CA GLU A 57 -1.66 -5.52 -7.74
C GLU A 57 -1.49 -4.66 -9.00
N LEU A 58 -2.31 -3.62 -9.16
CA LEU A 58 -2.20 -2.71 -10.31
C LEU A 58 -0.90 -1.90 -10.27
N LEU A 59 -0.36 -1.61 -9.09
CA LEU A 59 0.89 -0.87 -8.97
C LEU A 59 2.08 -1.65 -9.54
N LYS A 60 2.00 -2.97 -9.53
CA LYS A 60 3.05 -3.82 -10.10
C LYS A 60 3.19 -3.68 -11.61
N LEU A 61 2.14 -3.19 -12.28
CA LEU A 61 2.19 -2.93 -13.73
C LEU A 61 3.23 -1.88 -14.08
N LEU A 62 3.63 -1.03 -13.13
CA LEU A 62 4.67 -0.03 -13.33
C LEU A 62 6.08 -0.63 -13.30
N GLY A 63 6.25 -1.87 -12.83
CA GLY A 63 7.51 -2.62 -12.91
C GLY A 63 8.49 -2.39 -11.77
N TYR A 64 8.06 -1.80 -10.66
CA TYR A 64 8.92 -1.50 -9.50
C TYR A 64 8.43 -2.21 -8.24
N PRO A 65 9.32 -2.46 -7.27
CA PRO A 65 8.89 -2.94 -5.96
C PRO A 65 7.94 -1.93 -5.30
N VAL A 66 6.97 -2.43 -4.55
CA VAL A 66 5.97 -1.60 -3.86
C VAL A 66 6.16 -1.72 -2.35
N LEU A 67 6.26 -0.57 -1.69
CA LEU A 67 6.26 -0.46 -0.24
C LEU A 67 4.85 -0.11 0.24
N LEU A 68 4.36 -0.85 1.22
CA LEU A 68 3.06 -0.60 1.86
C LEU A 68 3.27 -0.12 3.30
N GLY A 69 2.75 1.06 3.61
CA GLY A 69 2.80 1.65 4.94
C GLY A 69 1.42 2.01 5.43
N THR A 70 0.73 1.07 6.06
CA THR A 70 -0.64 1.24 6.58
C THR A 70 -0.71 1.25 8.10
N SER A 71 0.41 0.97 8.77
CA SER A 71 0.47 0.70 10.20
C SER A 71 -0.21 1.80 11.03
N ARG A 72 -1.20 1.41 11.82
CA ARG A 72 -1.96 2.26 12.74
C ARG A 72 -2.68 3.44 12.08
N LYS A 73 -2.81 3.45 10.76
CA LYS A 73 -3.41 4.58 10.05
C LYS A 73 -4.92 4.67 10.25
N SER A 74 -5.46 5.86 9.97
CA SER A 74 -6.88 6.17 10.17
C SER A 74 -7.82 5.25 9.41
N MET A 75 -7.40 4.71 8.26
CA MET A 75 -8.19 3.73 7.52
C MET A 75 -8.60 2.55 8.41
N ILE A 76 -7.67 2.04 9.20
CA ILE A 76 -7.91 0.95 10.15
C ILE A 76 -8.82 1.42 11.29
N GLY A 77 -8.51 2.58 11.85
CA GLY A 77 -9.28 3.12 12.97
C GLY A 77 -10.72 3.44 12.61
N LEU A 78 -10.95 3.98 11.41
CA LEU A 78 -12.30 4.29 10.95
C LEU A 78 -13.10 3.02 10.63
N THR A 79 -12.46 2.01 10.06
CA THR A 79 -13.13 0.75 9.73
C THR A 79 -13.47 -0.06 10.97
N LEU A 80 -12.56 -0.14 11.94
CA LEU A 80 -12.72 -0.98 13.13
C LEU A 80 -13.26 -0.21 14.34
N ASP A 81 -13.32 1.12 14.25
CA ASP A 81 -13.69 2.00 15.37
C ASP A 81 -12.76 1.79 16.57
N LEU A 82 -11.45 1.91 16.33
CA LEU A 82 -10.42 1.70 17.34
C LEU A 82 -9.44 2.88 17.42
N PRO A 83 -8.92 3.19 18.62
CA PRO A 83 -7.89 4.21 18.80
C PRO A 83 -6.55 3.77 18.18
N ALA A 84 -5.64 4.73 17.98
CA ALA A 84 -4.38 4.52 17.27
C ALA A 84 -3.47 3.45 17.90
N ASP A 85 -3.56 3.26 19.20
CA ASP A 85 -2.74 2.28 19.93
C ASP A 85 -3.37 0.87 20.02
N ASP A 86 -4.52 0.66 19.37
CA ASP A 86 -5.23 -0.61 19.39
C ASP A 86 -5.68 -1.01 17.97
N ARG A 87 -4.72 -1.05 17.04
CA ARG A 87 -4.99 -1.31 15.62
C ARG A 87 -4.11 -2.42 15.04
N VAL A 88 -3.52 -3.26 15.89
CA VAL A 88 -2.55 -4.28 15.43
C VAL A 88 -3.19 -5.29 14.50
N GLU A 89 -4.38 -5.78 14.84
CA GLU A 89 -5.08 -6.78 13.99
C GLU A 89 -5.40 -6.21 12.62
N GLY A 90 -5.86 -4.96 12.55
CA GLY A 90 -6.12 -4.28 11.29
C GLY A 90 -4.84 -4.07 10.47
N THR A 91 -3.75 -3.68 11.12
CA THR A 91 -2.45 -3.56 10.46
C THR A 91 -2.00 -4.91 9.91
N VAL A 92 -2.09 -5.97 10.69
CA VAL A 92 -1.75 -7.34 10.25
C VAL A 92 -2.56 -7.74 9.03
N ALA A 93 -3.87 -7.49 9.03
CA ALA A 93 -4.73 -7.79 7.89
C ALA A 93 -4.25 -7.08 6.62
N THR A 94 -3.91 -5.80 6.72
CA THR A 94 -3.41 -5.03 5.57
C THR A 94 -2.04 -5.53 5.10
N SER A 95 -1.18 -5.97 6.00
CA SER A 95 0.13 -6.54 5.66
C SER A 95 -0.03 -7.86 4.89
N VAL A 96 -0.92 -8.74 5.34
CA VAL A 96 -1.22 -10.01 4.66
C VAL A 96 -1.75 -9.76 3.24
N ILE A 97 -2.72 -8.86 3.11
CA ILE A 97 -3.26 -8.48 1.80
C ILE A 97 -2.16 -7.90 0.91
N GLY A 98 -1.32 -7.03 1.46
CA GLY A 98 -0.21 -6.44 0.74
C GLY A 98 0.74 -7.50 0.16
N VAL A 99 1.11 -8.48 0.95
CA VAL A 99 1.96 -9.58 0.49
C VAL A 99 1.28 -10.39 -0.60
N MET A 100 0.00 -10.73 -0.42
CA MET A 100 -0.78 -11.49 -1.42
C MET A 100 -0.88 -10.75 -2.74
N LYS A 101 -0.95 -9.44 -2.71
CA LYS A 101 -1.05 -8.59 -3.91
C LYS A 101 0.31 -8.17 -4.46
N GLY A 102 1.40 -8.65 -3.87
CA GLY A 102 2.74 -8.53 -4.42
C GLY A 102 3.57 -7.36 -3.91
N CYS A 103 3.21 -6.73 -2.80
CA CYS A 103 4.08 -5.75 -2.16
C CYS A 103 5.37 -6.42 -1.68
N SER A 104 6.49 -5.72 -1.87
CA SER A 104 7.82 -6.24 -1.55
C SER A 104 8.30 -5.81 -0.18
N ILE A 105 7.81 -4.68 0.34
CA ILE A 105 8.24 -4.11 1.61
C ILE A 105 7.00 -3.70 2.38
N ILE A 106 6.94 -4.08 3.66
CA ILE A 106 5.87 -3.69 4.58
C ILE A 106 6.50 -2.89 5.72
N ARG A 107 6.04 -1.64 5.89
CA ARG A 107 6.52 -0.77 6.96
C ARG A 107 5.51 -0.75 8.10
N VAL A 108 5.91 -1.18 9.29
CA VAL A 108 5.02 -1.35 10.44
C VAL A 108 5.66 -0.91 11.74
N HIS A 109 4.82 -0.60 12.74
CA HIS A 109 5.26 -0.37 14.13
C HIS A 109 5.36 -1.69 14.89
N ASP A 110 4.33 -2.54 14.77
CA ASP A 110 4.24 -3.82 15.49
C ASP A 110 4.95 -4.92 14.70
N VAL A 111 6.28 -4.90 14.73
CA VAL A 111 7.12 -5.73 13.86
C VAL A 111 6.89 -7.22 14.08
N LYS A 112 6.86 -7.66 15.34
CA LYS A 112 6.72 -9.08 15.68
C LYS A 112 5.45 -9.70 15.10
N GLU A 113 4.31 -9.06 15.32
CA GLU A 113 3.00 -9.55 14.89
C GLU A 113 2.90 -9.60 13.37
N ASN A 114 3.35 -8.52 12.72
CA ASN A 114 3.32 -8.42 11.26
C ASN A 114 4.32 -9.37 10.60
N LYS A 115 5.53 -9.50 11.14
CA LYS A 115 6.54 -10.42 10.61
C LYS A 115 6.04 -11.87 10.63
N ARG A 116 5.40 -12.28 11.72
CA ARG A 116 4.85 -13.63 11.86
C ARG A 116 3.73 -13.88 10.85
N ALA A 117 2.83 -12.91 10.68
CA ALA A 117 1.74 -12.99 9.73
C ALA A 117 2.24 -13.05 8.28
N VAL A 118 3.20 -12.21 7.93
CA VAL A 118 3.81 -12.19 6.59
C VAL A 118 4.52 -13.51 6.32
N LYS A 119 5.27 -14.02 7.29
CA LYS A 119 5.99 -15.29 7.16
C LYS A 119 5.03 -16.46 6.92
N MET A 120 3.90 -16.50 7.64
CA MET A 120 2.88 -17.51 7.44
C MET A 120 2.21 -17.39 6.07
N THR A 121 1.92 -16.17 5.64
CA THR A 121 1.34 -15.89 4.33
C THR A 121 2.27 -16.37 3.21
N GLU A 122 3.55 -16.05 3.29
CA GLU A 122 4.54 -16.47 2.30
C GLU A 122 4.67 -17.99 2.22
N ALA A 123 4.63 -18.67 3.37
CA ALA A 123 4.67 -20.13 3.42
C ALA A 123 3.48 -20.75 2.68
N ILE A 124 2.28 -20.18 2.86
CA ILE A 124 1.07 -20.62 2.16
C ILE A 124 1.19 -20.40 0.66
N LEU A 125 1.65 -19.21 0.25
CA LEU A 125 1.73 -18.83 -1.16
C LEU A 125 2.75 -19.65 -1.97
N LYS A 126 3.72 -20.29 -1.31
CA LYS A 126 4.70 -21.18 -1.96
C LYS A 126 4.13 -22.56 -2.33
N HIS A 127 2.97 -22.89 -1.84
CA HIS A 127 2.33 -24.17 -2.03
C HIS A 127 0.94 -24.01 -2.61
#